data_e3f4192de166fa9682aab66bdfef1206
#
_entry.id   e3f4192de166fa9682aab66bdfef1206
#
_cell.length_a   1.000
_cell.length_b   1.000
_cell.length_c   1.000
_cell.angle_alpha   90.00
_cell.angle_beta   90.00
_cell.angle_gamma   90.00
#
_symmetry.space_group_name_H-M   'P 1'
#
loop_
_entity.id
_entity.type
_entity.pdbx_description
1 polymer ?
#
loop_
_entity_poly.entity_id
_entity_poly.type
_entity_poly.pdbx_seq_one_letter_code
_entity_poly.pdbx_strand_id
1 'polypeptide(L)'
;LGFAVGIIIIQPLGISLFQYDQGGDAGNWWHFFKEAFWQALGFGDMDQSLKNVLFGIMGSSLALMFYTRKTIFQLNREKVGITLIRELLDKGENHEVEFKSTLRWDLRQGKVNKALEMVVAKTIAGFMNTEGGHLIIGVDDEGRILGLEQDYGTLKKPGKDGFEQYIMQLVSFNLGTHFCPLAKVTFYQFEEKDICYVRVHKSQKPVYLNLGDRSHFFIRTGNGTRELDMPEALDYMETHLN
;
A
#
# COMPACT_ATOMS: atom_id res chain seq x y z
N LEU A 1 -2.28 13.28 25.05
CA LEU A 1 -3.58 13.30 24.35
C LEU A 1 -4.57 12.33 25.02
N GLY A 2 -4.24 11.05 25.21
CA GLY A 2 -5.14 10.04 25.80
C GLY A 2 -5.64 10.41 27.20
N PHE A 3 -4.81 11.01 28.05
CA PHE A 3 -5.18 11.49 29.38
C PHE A 3 -6.27 12.57 29.30
N ALA A 4 -6.10 13.55 28.43
CA ALA A 4 -7.09 14.61 28.21
C ALA A 4 -8.42 14.06 27.65
N VAL A 5 -8.36 13.11 26.72
CA VAL A 5 -9.55 12.42 26.18
C VAL A 5 -10.29 11.66 27.29
N GLY A 6 -9.58 11.02 28.22
CA GLY A 6 -10.16 10.34 29.36
C GLY A 6 -10.99 11.30 30.24
N ILE A 7 -10.46 12.48 30.56
CA ILE A 7 -11.12 13.46 31.38
C ILE A 7 -12.23 14.21 30.64
N ILE A 8 -11.94 14.70 29.42
CA ILE A 8 -12.85 15.63 28.71
C ILE A 8 -14.00 14.90 28.00
N ILE A 9 -13.81 13.65 27.63
CA ILE A 9 -14.78 12.88 26.83
C ILE A 9 -15.31 11.67 27.58
N ILE A 10 -14.42 10.75 28.02
CA ILE A 10 -14.83 9.46 28.57
C ILE A 10 -15.52 9.64 29.93
N GLN A 11 -14.98 10.48 30.77
CA GLN A 11 -15.56 10.75 32.10
C GLN A 11 -16.96 11.38 32.02
N PRO A 12 -17.20 12.51 31.30
CA PRO A 12 -18.54 13.08 31.18
C PRO A 12 -19.55 12.13 30.54
N LEU A 13 -19.16 11.35 29.54
CA LEU A 13 -20.01 10.34 28.91
C LEU A 13 -20.41 9.26 29.94
N GLY A 14 -19.46 8.69 30.67
CA GLY A 14 -19.71 7.63 31.63
C GLY A 14 -20.61 8.10 32.77
N ILE A 15 -20.33 9.29 33.33
CA ILE A 15 -21.14 9.86 34.43
C ILE A 15 -22.56 10.21 33.94
N SER A 16 -22.70 10.83 32.79
CA SER A 16 -24.01 11.21 32.25
C SER A 16 -24.88 10.00 31.90
N LEU A 17 -24.30 8.94 31.36
CA LEU A 17 -25.02 7.69 31.12
C LEU A 17 -25.48 7.02 32.40
N PHE A 18 -24.62 6.98 33.43
CA PHE A 18 -24.98 6.43 34.72
C PHE A 18 -26.10 7.22 35.42
N GLN A 19 -26.05 8.56 35.41
CA GLN A 19 -27.07 9.42 35.97
C GLN A 19 -28.40 9.30 35.21
N TYR A 20 -28.37 9.17 33.93
CA TYR A 20 -29.55 8.95 33.08
C TYR A 20 -30.23 7.62 33.37
N ASP A 21 -29.47 6.53 33.55
CA ASP A 21 -29.98 5.20 33.88
C ASP A 21 -30.62 5.15 35.28
N GLN A 22 -30.14 5.96 36.21
CA GLN A 22 -30.63 6.01 37.63
C GLN A 22 -31.96 6.78 37.82
N GLY A 23 -32.56 7.38 36.80
CA GLY A 23 -33.85 8.04 36.94
C GLY A 23 -34.01 9.33 36.14
N GLY A 24 -33.25 9.52 35.13
CA GLY A 24 -33.37 10.67 34.24
C GLY A 24 -34.62 10.60 33.35
N ASP A 25 -35.38 11.69 33.31
CA ASP A 25 -36.47 11.86 32.34
C ASP A 25 -35.92 11.73 30.91
N ALA A 26 -36.55 10.88 30.09
CA ALA A 26 -36.03 10.47 28.77
C ALA A 26 -35.74 11.61 27.76
N GLY A 27 -36.05 12.86 28.11
CA GLY A 27 -35.83 14.03 27.29
C GLY A 27 -34.54 14.83 27.56
N ASN A 28 -33.75 14.52 28.61
CA ASN A 28 -32.76 15.48 29.11
C ASN A 28 -31.33 14.93 29.33
N TRP A 29 -30.93 13.83 28.63
CA TRP A 29 -29.56 13.30 28.73
C TRP A 29 -28.49 14.39 28.50
N TRP A 30 -28.76 15.33 27.60
CA TRP A 30 -27.85 16.45 27.29
C TRP A 30 -27.61 17.40 28.47
N HIS A 31 -28.56 17.52 29.37
CA HIS A 31 -28.38 18.26 30.60
C HIS A 31 -27.37 17.56 31.52
N PHE A 32 -27.52 16.26 31.74
CA PHE A 32 -26.58 15.46 32.52
C PHE A 32 -25.18 15.47 31.94
N PHE A 33 -25.07 15.39 30.61
CA PHE A 33 -23.76 15.49 29.93
C PHE A 33 -23.09 16.83 30.15
N LYS A 34 -23.82 17.94 30.03
CA LYS A 34 -23.27 19.29 30.30
C LYS A 34 -22.77 19.43 31.73
N GLU A 35 -23.54 19.01 32.68
CA GLU A 35 -23.15 19.08 34.10
C GLU A 35 -21.91 18.22 34.37
N ALA A 36 -21.89 16.96 33.92
CA ALA A 36 -20.74 16.08 34.04
C ALA A 36 -19.49 16.64 33.34
N PHE A 37 -19.65 17.30 32.18
CA PHE A 37 -18.57 17.95 31.46
C PHE A 37 -17.96 19.10 32.25
N TRP A 38 -18.80 19.99 32.82
CA TRP A 38 -18.30 21.11 33.63
C TRP A 38 -17.68 20.64 34.92
N GLN A 39 -18.24 19.58 35.57
CA GLN A 39 -17.64 18.95 36.73
C GLN A 39 -16.26 18.34 36.43
N ALA A 40 -16.11 17.71 35.26
CA ALA A 40 -14.82 17.12 34.84
C ALA A 40 -13.71 18.18 34.66
N LEU A 41 -14.08 19.41 34.29
CA LEU A 41 -13.14 20.55 34.16
C LEU A 41 -12.84 21.23 35.49
N GLY A 42 -13.59 20.96 36.54
CA GLY A 42 -13.40 21.55 37.87
C GLY A 42 -12.33 20.85 38.70
N PHE A 43 -11.53 21.64 39.43
CA PHE A 43 -10.48 21.14 40.35
C PHE A 43 -10.85 21.28 41.82
N GLY A 44 -12.16 21.41 42.13
CA GLY A 44 -12.61 21.94 43.41
C GLY A 44 -12.72 20.95 44.57
N ASP A 45 -12.74 19.65 44.35
CA ASP A 45 -12.98 18.64 45.39
C ASP A 45 -12.04 17.43 45.19
N MET A 46 -11.65 16.80 46.32
CA MET A 46 -10.72 15.66 46.32
C MET A 46 -11.31 14.45 45.58
N ASP A 47 -12.63 14.22 45.71
CA ASP A 47 -13.36 13.17 44.99
C ASP A 47 -13.34 13.39 43.47
N GLN A 48 -13.54 14.64 43.03
CA GLN A 48 -13.48 15.01 41.62
C GLN A 48 -12.06 14.85 41.05
N SER A 49 -11.03 15.25 41.81
CA SER A 49 -9.64 15.10 41.41
C SER A 49 -9.27 13.62 41.24
N LEU A 50 -9.75 12.74 42.12
CA LEU A 50 -9.53 11.30 42.02
C LEU A 50 -10.20 10.71 40.75
N LYS A 51 -11.46 11.11 40.47
CA LYS A 51 -12.16 10.72 39.24
C LYS A 51 -11.41 11.16 38.00
N ASN A 52 -10.93 12.40 37.96
CA ASN A 52 -10.15 12.94 36.83
C ASN A 52 -8.88 12.12 36.59
N VAL A 53 -8.15 11.72 37.66
CA VAL A 53 -6.95 10.89 37.55
C VAL A 53 -7.31 9.50 37.00
N LEU A 54 -8.35 8.86 37.54
CA LEU A 54 -8.78 7.52 37.09
C LEU A 54 -9.19 7.51 35.62
N PHE A 55 -10.04 8.45 35.18
CA PHE A 55 -10.47 8.56 33.80
C PHE A 55 -9.33 8.99 32.88
N GLY A 56 -8.38 9.80 33.37
CA GLY A 56 -7.16 10.14 32.63
C GLY A 56 -6.28 8.93 32.41
N ILE A 57 -6.06 8.08 33.41
CA ILE A 57 -5.32 6.82 33.27
C ILE A 57 -6.03 5.88 32.31
N MET A 58 -7.37 5.74 32.42
CA MET A 58 -8.15 4.89 31.51
C MET A 58 -8.04 5.36 30.05
N GLY A 59 -8.17 6.68 29.80
CA GLY A 59 -8.00 7.24 28.46
C GLY A 59 -6.59 7.08 27.90
N SER A 60 -5.56 7.18 28.77
CA SER A 60 -4.17 6.92 28.38
C SER A 60 -3.93 5.46 28.01
N SER A 61 -4.51 4.54 28.80
CA SER A 61 -4.40 3.09 28.57
C SER A 61 -5.07 2.68 27.25
N LEU A 62 -6.27 3.22 26.97
CA LEU A 62 -6.96 3.00 25.71
C LEU A 62 -6.15 3.55 24.52
N ALA A 63 -5.64 4.77 24.61
CA ALA A 63 -4.82 5.37 23.57
C ALA A 63 -3.54 4.54 23.30
N LEU A 64 -2.88 4.06 24.36
CA LEU A 64 -1.71 3.17 24.24
C LEU A 64 -2.09 1.84 23.58
N MET A 65 -3.22 1.25 23.95
CA MET A 65 -3.73 0.02 23.37
C MET A 65 -4.00 0.17 21.86
N PHE A 66 -4.63 1.28 21.43
CA PHE A 66 -4.85 1.56 20.01
C PHE A 66 -3.54 1.78 19.26
N TYR A 67 -2.60 2.52 19.84
CA TYR A 67 -1.29 2.75 19.27
C TYR A 67 -0.51 1.45 19.09
N THR A 68 -0.43 0.62 20.13
CA THR A 68 0.27 -0.66 20.08
C THR A 68 -0.37 -1.63 19.08
N ARG A 69 -1.71 -1.72 19.03
CA ARG A 69 -2.40 -2.54 18.01
C ARG A 69 -2.04 -2.11 16.59
N LYS A 70 -2.05 -0.81 16.32
CA LYS A 70 -1.68 -0.28 14.99
C LYS A 70 -0.23 -0.64 14.64
N THR A 71 0.69 -0.45 15.58
CA THR A 71 2.12 -0.74 15.39
C THR A 71 2.35 -2.24 15.16
N ILE A 72 1.75 -3.12 15.99
CA ILE A 72 1.85 -4.57 15.84
C ILE A 72 1.27 -5.01 14.48
N PHE A 73 0.13 -4.44 14.07
CA PHE A 73 -0.48 -4.76 12.78
C PHE A 73 0.43 -4.37 11.60
N GLN A 74 1.08 -3.19 11.66
CA GLN A 74 2.03 -2.75 10.64
C GLN A 74 3.26 -3.67 10.57
N LEU A 75 3.87 -3.99 11.72
CA LEU A 75 5.02 -4.90 11.80
C LEU A 75 4.69 -6.30 11.27
N ASN A 76 3.50 -6.83 11.57
CA ASN A 76 3.07 -8.12 11.05
C ASN A 76 2.88 -8.08 9.52
N ARG A 77 2.29 -7.02 8.98
CA ARG A 77 2.16 -6.85 7.52
C ARG A 77 3.51 -6.82 6.82
N GLU A 78 4.45 -6.07 7.36
CA GLU A 78 5.81 -5.97 6.82
C GLU A 78 6.52 -7.33 6.87
N LYS A 79 6.45 -8.03 8.00
CA LYS A 79 7.04 -9.37 8.16
C LYS A 79 6.46 -10.38 7.17
N VAL A 80 5.13 -10.41 6.99
CA VAL A 80 4.47 -11.28 6.02
C VAL A 80 4.91 -10.93 4.60
N GLY A 81 5.02 -9.64 4.28
CA GLY A 81 5.50 -9.18 2.98
C GLY A 81 6.94 -9.59 2.70
N ILE A 82 7.84 -9.44 3.66
CA ILE A 82 9.25 -9.86 3.53
C ILE A 82 9.34 -11.39 3.31
N THR A 83 8.54 -12.17 4.03
CA THR A 83 8.48 -13.63 3.85
C THR A 83 8.02 -13.98 2.43
N LEU A 84 6.95 -13.36 1.95
CA LEU A 84 6.47 -13.54 0.57
C LEU A 84 7.57 -13.23 -0.45
N ILE A 85 8.26 -12.09 -0.30
CA ILE A 85 9.33 -11.72 -1.25
C ILE A 85 10.45 -12.76 -1.25
N ARG A 86 10.89 -13.26 -0.09
CA ARG A 86 11.89 -14.34 -0.02
C ARG A 86 11.45 -15.59 -0.77
N GLU A 87 10.21 -16.04 -0.56
CA GLU A 87 9.64 -17.17 -1.28
C GLU A 87 9.61 -16.96 -2.80
N LEU A 88 9.30 -15.73 -3.26
CA LEU A 88 9.32 -15.40 -4.68
C LEU A 88 10.74 -15.39 -5.25
N LEU A 89 11.71 -14.86 -4.51
CA LEU A 89 13.13 -14.89 -4.92
C LEU A 89 13.66 -16.33 -5.00
N ASP A 90 13.32 -17.18 -4.03
CA ASP A 90 13.73 -18.58 -4.01
C ASP A 90 13.11 -19.40 -5.17
N LYS A 91 11.88 -19.07 -5.60
CA LYS A 91 11.21 -19.69 -6.75
C LYS A 91 11.82 -19.29 -8.09
N GLY A 92 12.47 -18.13 -8.15
CA GLY A 92 12.97 -17.55 -9.40
C GLY A 92 11.88 -17.09 -10.36
N GLU A 93 12.31 -16.57 -11.53
CA GLU A 93 11.41 -16.14 -12.59
C GLU A 93 10.58 -17.30 -13.17
N ASN A 94 9.31 -17.04 -13.41
CA ASN A 94 8.36 -18.00 -13.97
C ASN A 94 7.14 -17.25 -14.58
N HIS A 95 6.05 -17.97 -14.88
CA HIS A 95 4.87 -17.36 -15.47
C HIS A 95 4.17 -16.32 -14.58
N GLU A 96 4.37 -16.38 -13.25
CA GLU A 96 3.79 -15.44 -12.28
C GLU A 96 4.79 -14.44 -11.72
N VAL A 97 6.09 -14.65 -11.87
CA VAL A 97 7.16 -13.87 -11.24
C VAL A 97 8.14 -13.37 -12.29
N GLU A 98 8.46 -12.09 -12.23
CA GLU A 98 9.47 -11.44 -13.09
C GLU A 98 10.37 -10.55 -12.24
N PHE A 99 11.67 -10.61 -12.49
CA PHE A 99 12.68 -9.76 -11.87
C PHE A 99 13.18 -8.71 -12.87
N LYS A 100 13.48 -7.53 -12.34
CA LYS A 100 14.15 -6.46 -13.11
C LYS A 100 15.21 -5.82 -12.25
N SER A 101 16.41 -5.77 -12.76
CA SER A 101 17.55 -5.19 -12.07
C SER A 101 17.33 -3.71 -11.74
N THR A 102 16.66 -2.98 -12.63
CA THR A 102 16.40 -1.53 -12.52
C THR A 102 15.11 -1.16 -13.25
N LEU A 103 14.59 0.02 -12.97
CA LEU A 103 13.46 0.59 -13.70
C LEU A 103 13.92 1.29 -14.98
N ARG A 104 14.96 2.10 -14.89
CA ARG A 104 15.42 2.97 -15.98
C ARG A 104 16.94 3.22 -16.04
N TRP A 105 17.67 2.85 -14.99
CA TRP A 105 19.12 2.99 -14.96
C TRP A 105 19.80 1.80 -15.64
N ASP A 106 20.51 2.04 -16.73
CA ASP A 106 21.30 1.01 -17.40
C ASP A 106 22.60 0.76 -16.64
N LEU A 107 22.67 -0.36 -15.93
CA LEU A 107 23.83 -0.73 -15.12
C LEU A 107 25.11 -0.90 -15.92
N ARG A 108 25.01 -1.25 -17.21
CA ARG A 108 26.18 -1.45 -18.09
C ARG A 108 26.69 -0.13 -18.66
N GLN A 109 25.78 0.78 -19.00
CA GLN A 109 26.12 2.07 -19.61
C GLN A 109 26.26 3.20 -18.59
N GLY A 110 25.85 3.00 -17.34
CA GLY A 110 25.90 4.02 -16.29
C GLY A 110 25.04 5.26 -16.59
N LYS A 111 23.90 5.10 -17.26
CA LYS A 111 23.02 6.19 -17.68
C LYS A 111 21.55 5.76 -17.73
N VAL A 112 20.66 6.75 -17.79
CA VAL A 112 19.22 6.52 -18.00
C VAL A 112 18.97 5.94 -19.39
N ASN A 113 18.20 4.85 -19.44
CA ASN A 113 17.78 4.17 -20.66
C ASN A 113 16.25 3.96 -20.62
N LYS A 114 15.52 4.75 -21.38
CA LYS A 114 14.04 4.67 -21.47
C LYS A 114 13.52 3.34 -22.05
N ALA A 115 14.36 2.57 -22.73
CA ALA A 115 13.96 1.26 -23.22
C ALA A 115 13.67 0.29 -22.06
N LEU A 116 14.35 0.43 -20.92
CA LEU A 116 14.10 -0.37 -19.71
C LEU A 116 12.72 -0.08 -19.13
N GLU A 117 12.29 1.17 -19.15
CA GLU A 117 10.94 1.57 -18.73
C GLU A 117 9.85 0.86 -19.54
N MET A 118 10.08 0.72 -20.85
CA MET A 118 9.15 0.02 -21.75
C MET A 118 9.13 -1.49 -21.48
N VAL A 119 10.26 -2.08 -21.08
CA VAL A 119 10.31 -3.49 -20.66
C VAL A 119 9.44 -3.69 -19.41
N VAL A 120 9.52 -2.79 -18.44
CA VAL A 120 8.65 -2.83 -17.23
C VAL A 120 7.17 -2.67 -17.61
N ALA A 121 6.83 -1.69 -18.45
CA ALA A 121 5.46 -1.48 -18.92
C ALA A 121 4.91 -2.70 -19.70
N LYS A 122 5.73 -3.30 -20.56
CA LYS A 122 5.43 -4.54 -21.29
C LYS A 122 5.13 -5.71 -20.33
N THR A 123 5.95 -5.89 -19.31
CA THR A 123 5.77 -6.93 -18.30
C THR A 123 4.45 -6.74 -17.55
N ILE A 124 4.14 -5.50 -17.11
CA ILE A 124 2.89 -5.17 -16.44
C ILE A 124 1.68 -5.45 -17.35
N ALA A 125 1.74 -5.03 -18.62
CA ALA A 125 0.67 -5.33 -19.59
C ALA A 125 0.47 -6.83 -19.79
N GLY A 126 1.56 -7.60 -19.93
CA GLY A 126 1.51 -9.05 -20.05
C GLY A 126 0.86 -9.73 -18.85
N PHE A 127 1.19 -9.31 -17.63
CA PHE A 127 0.52 -9.81 -16.43
C PHE A 127 -0.97 -9.43 -16.38
N MET A 128 -1.32 -8.18 -16.73
CA MET A 128 -2.72 -7.74 -16.73
C MET A 128 -3.58 -8.54 -17.73
N ASN A 129 -3.03 -8.94 -18.84
CA ASN A 129 -3.71 -9.71 -19.89
C ASN A 129 -3.76 -11.22 -19.62
N THR A 130 -3.07 -11.70 -18.57
CA THR A 130 -3.08 -13.13 -18.17
C THR A 130 -3.68 -13.28 -16.76
N GLU A 131 -3.02 -14.01 -15.86
CA GLU A 131 -3.55 -14.28 -14.52
C GLU A 131 -3.05 -13.27 -13.45
N GLY A 132 -2.42 -12.17 -13.88
CA GLY A 132 -1.70 -11.28 -13.02
C GLY A 132 -0.33 -11.80 -12.68
N GLY A 133 0.36 -11.20 -11.70
CA GLY A 133 1.68 -11.65 -11.32
C GLY A 133 2.41 -10.72 -10.37
N HIS A 134 3.70 -11.01 -10.21
CA HIS A 134 4.61 -10.39 -9.28
C HIS A 134 5.83 -9.84 -10.04
N LEU A 135 5.96 -8.53 -10.11
CA LEU A 135 7.14 -7.89 -10.65
C LEU A 135 7.98 -7.36 -9.49
N ILE A 136 9.26 -7.73 -9.46
CA ILE A 136 10.22 -7.27 -8.44
C ILE A 136 11.32 -6.48 -9.15
N ILE A 137 11.50 -5.21 -8.78
CA ILE A 137 12.51 -4.32 -9.35
C ILE A 137 13.58 -4.05 -8.29
N GLY A 138 14.84 -4.02 -8.69
CA GLY A 138 16.02 -3.95 -7.82
C GLY A 138 16.64 -5.32 -7.54
N VAL A 139 16.32 -6.32 -8.38
CA VAL A 139 16.77 -7.71 -8.26
C VAL A 139 17.22 -8.19 -9.64
N ASP A 140 18.36 -8.91 -9.71
CA ASP A 140 18.81 -9.53 -10.96
C ASP A 140 18.13 -10.87 -11.24
N ASP A 141 18.44 -11.46 -12.40
CA ASP A 141 17.83 -12.70 -12.89
C ASP A 141 18.15 -13.92 -11.97
N GLU A 142 19.23 -13.84 -11.19
CA GLU A 142 19.62 -14.85 -10.19
C GLU A 142 19.01 -14.63 -8.80
N GLY A 143 18.14 -13.63 -8.64
CA GLY A 143 17.48 -13.30 -7.38
C GLY A 143 18.35 -12.50 -6.40
N ARG A 144 19.51 -11.97 -6.82
CA ARG A 144 20.39 -11.16 -5.98
C ARG A 144 19.86 -9.72 -5.90
N ILE A 145 19.80 -9.19 -4.69
CA ILE A 145 19.27 -7.85 -4.44
C ILE A 145 20.32 -6.80 -4.80
N LEU A 146 20.00 -5.98 -5.80
CA LEU A 146 20.84 -4.89 -6.28
C LEU A 146 20.50 -3.56 -5.62
N GLY A 147 19.20 -3.32 -5.31
CA GLY A 147 18.70 -2.06 -4.78
C GLY A 147 18.21 -1.09 -5.86
N LEU A 148 17.69 0.06 -5.42
CA LEU A 148 17.05 1.06 -6.29
C LEU A 148 17.75 2.43 -6.26
N GLU A 149 18.89 2.56 -5.59
CA GLU A 149 19.58 3.83 -5.34
C GLU A 149 19.92 4.56 -6.63
N GLN A 150 20.35 3.81 -7.66
CA GLN A 150 20.70 4.38 -8.98
C GLN A 150 19.45 4.95 -9.67
N ASP A 151 18.35 4.22 -9.64
CA ASP A 151 17.07 4.69 -10.19
C ASP A 151 16.56 5.92 -9.44
N TYR A 152 16.63 5.93 -8.09
CA TYR A 152 16.19 7.07 -7.28
C TYR A 152 16.90 8.37 -7.68
N GLY A 153 18.20 8.30 -7.96
CA GLY A 153 19.01 9.44 -8.37
C GLY A 153 18.59 10.05 -9.72
N THR A 154 17.81 9.31 -10.53
CA THR A 154 17.35 9.76 -11.85
C THR A 154 15.98 10.42 -11.84
N LEU A 155 15.27 10.34 -10.72
CA LEU A 155 13.89 10.81 -10.59
C LEU A 155 13.83 12.28 -10.13
N LYS A 156 12.81 13.02 -10.58
CA LYS A 156 12.57 14.39 -10.11
C LYS A 156 12.38 14.46 -8.59
N LYS A 157 11.76 13.43 -8.00
CA LYS A 157 11.61 13.23 -6.56
C LYS A 157 12.35 11.94 -6.19
N PRO A 158 13.56 12.01 -5.64
CA PRO A 158 14.29 10.82 -5.22
C PRO A 158 13.57 10.04 -4.10
N GLY A 159 13.75 8.71 -4.10
CA GLY A 159 13.20 7.82 -3.08
C GLY A 159 11.92 7.12 -3.45
N LYS A 160 11.38 6.35 -2.50
CA LYS A 160 10.22 5.44 -2.69
C LYS A 160 8.99 6.12 -3.27
N ASP A 161 8.61 7.28 -2.73
CA ASP A 161 7.42 8.03 -3.20
C ASP A 161 7.55 8.46 -4.66
N GLY A 162 8.73 8.96 -5.05
CA GLY A 162 8.97 9.37 -6.43
C GLY A 162 9.02 8.19 -7.39
N PHE A 163 9.54 7.05 -6.93
CA PHE A 163 9.58 5.81 -7.71
C PHE A 163 8.17 5.24 -7.93
N GLU A 164 7.34 5.20 -6.90
CA GLU A 164 5.95 4.79 -7.01
C GLU A 164 5.17 5.70 -7.98
N GLN A 165 5.29 7.02 -7.81
CA GLN A 165 4.68 8.00 -8.71
C GLN A 165 5.12 7.77 -10.16
N TYR A 166 6.40 7.46 -10.38
CA TYR A 166 6.94 7.21 -11.71
C TYR A 166 6.36 5.93 -12.33
N ILE A 167 6.27 4.83 -11.58
CA ILE A 167 5.61 3.60 -12.05
C ILE A 167 4.15 3.88 -12.40
N MET A 168 3.41 4.61 -11.55
CA MET A 168 2.01 4.94 -11.82
C MET A 168 1.87 5.82 -13.08
N GLN A 169 2.79 6.77 -13.30
CA GLN A 169 2.83 7.57 -14.53
C GLN A 169 3.13 6.68 -15.75
N LEU A 170 4.06 5.74 -15.64
CA LEU A 170 4.40 4.79 -16.69
C LEU A 170 3.18 3.96 -17.12
N VAL A 171 2.44 3.40 -16.14
CA VAL A 171 1.21 2.65 -16.37
C VAL A 171 0.14 3.55 -16.97
N SER A 172 -0.11 4.71 -16.37
CA SER A 172 -1.14 5.65 -16.83
C SER A 172 -0.93 6.11 -18.26
N PHE A 173 0.30 6.45 -18.62
CA PHE A 173 0.63 6.99 -19.95
C PHE A 173 0.66 5.92 -21.03
N ASN A 174 1.24 4.75 -20.73
CA ASN A 174 1.45 3.73 -21.78
C ASN A 174 0.32 2.70 -21.84
N LEU A 175 -0.37 2.39 -20.72
CA LEU A 175 -1.43 1.39 -20.68
C LEU A 175 -2.83 2.02 -20.52
N GLY A 176 -2.91 3.14 -19.79
CA GLY A 176 -4.14 3.86 -19.51
C GLY A 176 -4.40 4.03 -18.02
N THR A 177 -4.86 5.23 -17.64
CA THR A 177 -5.06 5.62 -16.23
C THR A 177 -6.00 4.69 -15.45
N HIS A 178 -7.01 4.13 -16.12
CA HIS A 178 -7.98 3.23 -15.50
C HIS A 178 -7.39 1.87 -15.11
N PHE A 179 -6.19 1.51 -15.58
CA PHE A 179 -5.46 0.30 -15.18
C PHE A 179 -4.54 0.51 -13.98
N CYS A 180 -4.26 1.75 -13.55
CA CYS A 180 -3.42 2.02 -12.38
C CYS A 180 -3.85 1.25 -11.11
N PRO A 181 -5.15 1.11 -10.77
CA PRO A 181 -5.57 0.35 -9.59
C PRO A 181 -5.19 -1.13 -9.61
N LEU A 182 -4.89 -1.70 -10.77
CA LEU A 182 -4.48 -3.10 -10.93
C LEU A 182 -2.99 -3.34 -10.61
N ALA A 183 -2.17 -2.29 -10.57
CA ALA A 183 -0.77 -2.37 -10.21
C ALA A 183 -0.57 -1.77 -8.81
N LYS A 184 -0.30 -2.63 -7.81
CA LYS A 184 -0.07 -2.20 -6.42
C LYS A 184 1.42 -2.24 -6.11
N VAL A 185 1.99 -1.07 -5.85
CA VAL A 185 3.40 -0.89 -5.52
C VAL A 185 3.61 -0.96 -4.01
N THR A 186 4.64 -1.69 -3.60
CA THR A 186 5.08 -1.78 -2.20
C THR A 186 6.61 -1.86 -2.18
N PHE A 187 7.25 -1.26 -1.19
CA PHE A 187 8.70 -1.33 -1.03
C PHE A 187 9.05 -2.20 0.17
N TYR A 188 10.09 -3.01 0.00
CA TYR A 188 10.70 -3.79 1.06
C TYR A 188 12.18 -3.48 1.15
N GLN A 189 12.75 -3.58 2.34
CA GLN A 189 14.16 -3.35 2.57
C GLN A 189 14.85 -4.65 2.98
N PHE A 190 15.96 -4.95 2.30
CA PHE A 190 16.83 -6.09 2.57
C PHE A 190 18.27 -5.59 2.65
N GLU A 191 18.95 -5.82 3.77
CA GLU A 191 20.37 -5.45 3.96
C GLU A 191 20.65 -3.99 3.52
N GLU A 192 19.80 -3.05 3.98
CA GLU A 192 19.85 -1.61 3.68
C GLU A 192 19.55 -1.24 2.21
N LYS A 193 19.23 -2.21 1.34
CA LYS A 193 18.82 -1.99 -0.05
C LYS A 193 17.31 -2.05 -0.19
N ASP A 194 16.74 -1.09 -0.89
CA ASP A 194 15.33 -1.09 -1.22
C ASP A 194 15.07 -1.91 -2.49
N ILE A 195 14.00 -2.68 -2.47
CA ILE A 195 13.40 -3.29 -3.66
C ILE A 195 11.96 -2.80 -3.83
N CYS A 196 11.51 -2.72 -5.07
CA CYS A 196 10.13 -2.39 -5.40
C CYS A 196 9.39 -3.64 -5.84
N TYR A 197 8.34 -3.99 -5.12
CA TYR A 197 7.41 -5.06 -5.45
C TYR A 197 6.14 -4.49 -6.04
N VAL A 198 5.78 -4.94 -7.24
CA VAL A 198 4.55 -4.57 -7.92
C VAL A 198 3.67 -5.81 -8.04
N ARG A 199 2.59 -5.87 -7.26
CA ARG A 199 1.54 -6.87 -7.45
C ARG A 199 0.65 -6.41 -8.59
N VAL A 200 0.64 -7.15 -9.68
CA VAL A 200 -0.19 -6.90 -10.86
C VAL A 200 -1.40 -7.82 -10.82
N HIS A 201 -2.59 -7.26 -10.89
CA HIS A 201 -3.84 -8.01 -10.98
C HIS A 201 -4.27 -8.19 -12.43
N LYS A 202 -4.94 -9.32 -12.72
CA LYS A 202 -5.56 -9.58 -14.01
C LYS A 202 -6.57 -8.48 -14.34
N SER A 203 -6.57 -8.03 -15.58
CA SER A 203 -7.59 -7.12 -16.12
C SER A 203 -8.77 -7.91 -16.68
N GLN A 204 -9.96 -7.35 -16.54
CA GLN A 204 -11.16 -7.87 -17.21
C GLN A 204 -11.32 -7.33 -18.64
N LYS A 205 -10.43 -6.42 -19.05
CA LYS A 205 -10.43 -5.80 -20.38
C LYS A 205 -9.06 -5.93 -21.01
N PRO A 206 -8.96 -6.02 -22.34
CA PRO A 206 -7.69 -6.02 -23.03
C PRO A 206 -6.83 -4.80 -22.66
N VAL A 207 -5.55 -5.04 -22.34
CA VAL A 207 -4.59 -4.01 -22.01
C VAL A 207 -3.57 -3.89 -23.13
N TYR A 208 -3.54 -2.75 -23.78
CA TYR A 208 -2.61 -2.47 -24.87
C TYR A 208 -1.47 -1.59 -24.36
N LEU A 209 -0.24 -1.92 -24.77
CA LEU A 209 0.91 -1.05 -24.59
C LEU A 209 1.01 -0.11 -25.79
N ASN A 210 0.85 1.19 -25.56
CA ASN A 210 0.94 2.21 -26.59
C ASN A 210 2.39 2.67 -26.74
N LEU A 211 2.97 2.44 -27.93
CA LEU A 211 4.32 2.87 -28.30
C LEU A 211 4.22 3.78 -29.53
N GLY A 212 4.26 5.09 -29.31
CA GLY A 212 4.00 6.07 -30.36
C GLY A 212 2.58 5.91 -30.93
N ASP A 213 2.48 5.71 -32.25
CA ASP A 213 1.20 5.58 -32.96
C ASP A 213 0.67 4.14 -33.04
N ARG A 214 1.32 3.20 -32.36
CA ARG A 214 0.98 1.77 -32.40
C ARG A 214 0.62 1.26 -31.02
N SER A 215 -0.41 0.39 -30.99
CA SER A 215 -0.82 -0.35 -29.80
C SER A 215 -0.38 -1.80 -29.97
N HIS A 216 0.27 -2.33 -28.95
CA HIS A 216 0.82 -3.68 -28.90
C HIS A 216 0.11 -4.49 -27.83
N PHE A 217 -0.22 -5.75 -28.12
CA PHE A 217 -0.86 -6.64 -27.17
C PHE A 217 0.12 -7.70 -26.68
N PHE A 218 0.38 -7.74 -25.39
CA PHE A 218 1.33 -8.65 -24.75
C PHE A 218 0.65 -9.60 -23.79
N ILE A 219 1.11 -10.84 -23.76
CA ILE A 219 0.72 -11.86 -22.79
C ILE A 219 1.94 -12.49 -22.11
N ARG A 220 1.75 -13.12 -20.95
CA ARG A 220 2.78 -13.97 -20.32
C ARG A 220 2.71 -15.37 -20.89
N THR A 221 3.87 -15.91 -21.28
CA THR A 221 4.02 -17.29 -21.76
C THR A 221 5.26 -17.89 -21.13
N GLY A 222 5.09 -18.84 -20.22
CA GLY A 222 6.22 -19.35 -19.43
C GLY A 222 6.86 -18.26 -18.59
N ASN A 223 8.17 -18.10 -18.66
CA ASN A 223 8.94 -17.05 -17.96
C ASN A 223 9.13 -15.76 -18.79
N GLY A 224 8.44 -15.62 -19.93
CA GLY A 224 8.61 -14.46 -20.80
C GLY A 224 7.30 -13.71 -21.10
N THR A 225 7.43 -12.53 -21.68
CA THR A 225 6.30 -11.73 -22.18
C THR A 225 6.39 -11.69 -23.71
N ARG A 226 5.36 -12.22 -24.38
CA ARG A 226 5.27 -12.32 -25.84
C ARG A 226 4.27 -11.31 -26.37
N GLU A 227 4.59 -10.68 -27.49
CA GLU A 227 3.65 -9.92 -28.30
C GLU A 227 2.83 -10.87 -29.15
N LEU A 228 1.52 -10.66 -29.21
CA LEU A 228 0.61 -11.31 -30.15
C LEU A 228 0.34 -10.38 -31.33
N ASP A 229 0.28 -10.93 -32.52
CA ASP A 229 -0.24 -10.20 -33.67
C ASP A 229 -1.77 -10.01 -33.58
N MET A 230 -2.35 -9.23 -34.49
CA MET A 230 -3.78 -8.89 -34.43
C MET A 230 -4.68 -10.13 -34.44
N PRO A 231 -4.51 -11.12 -35.34
CA PRO A 231 -5.29 -12.36 -35.35
C PRO A 231 -5.14 -13.17 -34.05
N GLU A 232 -3.91 -13.38 -33.59
CA GLU A 232 -3.60 -14.08 -32.32
C GLU A 232 -4.25 -13.37 -31.13
N ALA A 233 -4.18 -12.02 -31.09
CA ALA A 233 -4.76 -11.23 -30.00
C ALA A 233 -6.29 -11.32 -29.94
N LEU A 234 -6.95 -11.32 -31.10
CA LEU A 234 -8.42 -11.46 -31.15
C LEU A 234 -8.87 -12.84 -30.63
N ASP A 235 -8.24 -13.91 -31.11
CA ASP A 235 -8.52 -15.27 -30.65
C ASP A 235 -8.27 -15.44 -29.15
N TYR A 236 -7.16 -14.89 -28.66
CA TYR A 236 -6.85 -14.89 -27.25
C TYR A 236 -7.89 -14.15 -26.39
N MET A 237 -8.34 -12.99 -26.85
CA MET A 237 -9.33 -12.19 -26.13
C MET A 237 -10.69 -12.90 -26.05
N GLU A 238 -11.13 -13.55 -27.13
CA GLU A 238 -12.38 -14.32 -27.15
C GLU A 238 -12.36 -15.49 -26.17
N THR A 239 -11.21 -16.11 -25.99
CA THR A 239 -11.08 -17.32 -25.18
C THR A 239 -10.71 -17.06 -23.71
N HIS A 240 -10.06 -15.94 -23.39
CA HIS A 240 -9.47 -15.72 -22.05
C HIS A 240 -9.95 -14.46 -21.32
N LEU A 241 -10.58 -13.51 -22.03
CA LEU A 241 -11.00 -12.23 -21.44
C LEU A 241 -12.53 -12.01 -21.44
N ASN A 242 -13.31 -13.01 -21.88
CA ASN A 242 -14.79 -13.01 -21.82
C ASN A 242 -15.31 -13.65 -20.53
#